data_ca138594abe0eb6008f47023e0b727e2
#
_entry.id   ca138594abe0eb6008f47023e0b727e2
#
_cell.length_a   1.000
_cell.length_b   1.000
_cell.length_c   1.000
_cell.angle_alpha   90.00
_cell.angle_beta   90.00
_cell.angle_gamma   90.00
#
_symmetry.space_group_name_H-M   'P 1'
#
loop_
_entity.id
_entity.type
_entity.pdbx_description
1 polymer ?
#
loop_
_entity_poly.entity_id
_entity_poly.type
_entity_poly.pdbx_seq_one_letter_code
_entity_poly.pdbx_strand_id
1 'polypeptide(L)'
;MANVNPQSIKKQVENAYRSYYNSAFWIKNRKLFDERDRLLKSKGLLSQDLQIELVPPYPSVEPIINVCKKFNAGTEVAKAIAQILFGNEHSETFKLRLHQAQALERSLQMSENSNVVVTSGTGSGKTESFLLPIIARIVMERLNKNAPDINPWWESWNRSTNSWQGMRQGNNQSFKPAMRALILYPTNALVED
;
A
#
# COMPACT_ATOMS: atom_id res chain seq x y z
N MET A 1 -14.90 24.57 11.10
CA MET A 1 -14.37 23.27 11.53
C MET A 1 -14.08 23.36 13.01
N ALA A 2 -14.66 22.51 13.82
CA ALA A 2 -14.36 22.49 15.27
C ALA A 2 -12.86 22.20 15.44
N ASN A 3 -12.22 23.02 16.24
CA ASN A 3 -10.78 22.88 16.55
C ASN A 3 -10.62 21.62 17.44
N VAL A 4 -10.35 20.47 16.81
CA VAL A 4 -10.28 19.18 17.51
C VAL A 4 -8.95 19.09 18.19
N ASN A 5 -8.94 19.22 19.51
CA ASN A 5 -7.74 19.10 20.32
C ASN A 5 -7.36 17.61 20.49
N PRO A 6 -6.16 17.15 20.09
CA PRO A 6 -5.71 15.76 20.25
C PRO A 6 -5.86 15.22 21.68
N GLN A 7 -5.61 16.05 22.70
CA GLN A 7 -5.79 15.64 24.09
C GLN A 7 -7.25 15.34 24.44
N SER A 8 -8.19 16.08 23.85
CA SER A 8 -9.62 15.82 24.07
C SER A 8 -10.05 14.52 23.40
N ILE A 9 -9.52 14.22 22.20
CA ILE A 9 -9.76 12.94 21.52
C ILE A 9 -9.23 11.78 22.35
N LYS A 10 -7.97 11.85 22.81
CA LYS A 10 -7.38 10.84 23.69
C LYS A 10 -8.29 10.54 24.88
N LYS A 11 -8.71 11.58 25.57
CA LYS A 11 -9.59 11.46 26.74
C LYS A 11 -10.97 10.86 26.42
N GLN A 12 -11.54 11.19 25.26
CA GLN A 12 -12.79 10.59 24.78
C GLN A 12 -12.62 9.09 24.50
N VAL A 13 -11.53 8.71 23.79
CA VAL A 13 -11.22 7.31 23.48
C VAL A 13 -10.99 6.51 24.76
N GLU A 14 -10.22 7.01 25.72
CA GLU A 14 -10.01 6.37 27.02
C GLU A 14 -11.32 6.17 27.77
N ASN A 15 -12.20 7.18 27.79
CA ASN A 15 -13.50 7.07 28.43
C ASN A 15 -14.42 6.06 27.73
N ALA A 16 -14.46 6.07 26.40
CA ALA A 16 -15.24 5.11 25.62
C ALA A 16 -14.76 3.67 25.86
N TYR A 17 -13.43 3.46 25.85
CA TYR A 17 -12.86 2.14 26.13
C TYR A 17 -13.18 1.66 27.55
N ARG A 18 -13.06 2.51 28.57
CA ARG A 18 -13.42 2.17 29.94
C ARG A 18 -14.90 1.84 30.09
N SER A 19 -15.77 2.60 29.43
CA SER A 19 -17.22 2.31 29.43
C SER A 19 -17.51 0.95 28.79
N TYR A 20 -16.89 0.67 27.64
CA TYR A 20 -16.98 -0.64 27.00
C TYR A 20 -16.47 -1.74 27.93
N TYR A 21 -15.28 -1.59 28.49
CA TYR A 21 -14.67 -2.59 29.36
C TYR A 21 -15.54 -2.85 30.61
N ASN A 22 -16.08 -1.81 31.22
CA ASN A 22 -16.94 -1.92 32.38
C ASN A 22 -18.28 -2.60 32.07
N SER A 23 -18.82 -2.46 30.85
CA SER A 23 -20.05 -3.14 30.45
C SER A 23 -19.80 -4.59 30.02
N ALA A 24 -18.75 -4.86 29.24
CA ALA A 24 -18.42 -6.19 28.75
C ALA A 24 -17.94 -7.14 29.88
N PHE A 25 -17.21 -6.60 30.86
CA PHE A 25 -16.64 -7.37 31.95
C PHE A 25 -17.23 -6.88 33.30
N TRP A 26 -18.54 -7.01 33.43
CA TRP A 26 -19.25 -6.54 34.60
C TRP A 26 -18.84 -7.27 35.90
N ILE A 27 -18.62 -6.52 36.99
CA ILE A 27 -18.28 -7.05 38.30
C ILE A 27 -19.39 -6.65 39.32
N LYS A 28 -19.99 -7.66 39.94
CA LYS A 28 -21.07 -7.46 40.94
C LYS A 28 -20.56 -6.78 42.21
N ASN A 29 -19.33 -7.09 42.63
CA ASN A 29 -18.74 -6.53 43.83
C ASN A 29 -18.32 -5.08 43.58
N ARG A 30 -18.96 -4.14 44.27
CA ARG A 30 -18.73 -2.70 44.12
C ARG A 30 -17.28 -2.29 44.41
N LYS A 31 -16.67 -2.84 45.48
CA LYS A 31 -15.29 -2.52 45.84
C LYS A 31 -14.29 -2.95 44.77
N LEU A 32 -14.49 -4.12 44.20
CA LEU A 32 -13.65 -4.60 43.08
C LEU A 32 -13.86 -3.78 41.82
N PHE A 33 -15.08 -3.36 41.56
CA PHE A 33 -15.38 -2.48 40.42
C PHE A 33 -14.67 -1.13 40.59
N ASP A 34 -14.77 -0.51 41.76
CA ASP A 34 -14.16 0.79 42.03
C ASP A 34 -12.62 0.70 41.96
N GLU A 35 -12.04 -0.38 42.50
CA GLU A 35 -10.59 -0.62 42.43
C GLU A 35 -10.13 -0.82 41.01
N ARG A 36 -10.84 -1.61 40.20
CA ARG A 36 -10.56 -1.77 38.76
C ARG A 36 -10.63 -0.43 38.03
N ASP A 37 -11.68 0.36 38.22
CA ASP A 37 -11.82 1.66 37.56
C ASP A 37 -10.71 2.63 37.98
N ARG A 38 -10.27 2.56 39.25
CA ARG A 38 -9.12 3.30 39.77
C ARG A 38 -7.82 2.89 39.05
N LEU A 39 -7.59 1.58 38.89
CA LEU A 39 -6.42 1.06 38.20
C LEU A 39 -6.44 1.45 36.72
N LEU A 40 -7.58 1.31 36.02
CA LEU A 40 -7.71 1.70 34.60
C LEU A 40 -7.50 3.20 34.36
N LYS A 41 -7.66 4.04 35.40
CA LYS A 41 -7.33 5.48 35.36
C LYS A 41 -5.85 5.78 35.58
N SER A 42 -5.07 4.78 36.01
CA SER A 42 -3.66 4.98 36.30
C SER A 42 -2.91 5.37 35.02
N LYS A 43 -2.01 6.34 35.15
CA LYS A 43 -1.23 6.85 34.01
C LYS A 43 -0.42 5.73 33.35
N GLY A 44 -0.50 5.64 32.03
CA GLY A 44 0.26 4.68 31.25
C GLY A 44 -0.35 3.27 31.18
N LEU A 45 -1.49 2.99 31.81
CA LEU A 45 -2.11 1.67 31.76
C LEU A 45 -2.95 1.47 30.48
N LEU A 46 -3.85 2.40 30.16
CA LEU A 46 -4.69 2.32 28.97
C LEU A 46 -4.07 2.94 27.73
N SER A 47 -3.29 3.97 27.92
CA SER A 47 -2.65 4.67 26.82
C SER A 47 -1.36 5.33 27.27
N GLN A 48 -0.44 5.53 26.34
CA GLN A 48 0.76 6.31 26.55
C GLN A 48 0.46 7.81 26.42
N ASP A 49 1.37 8.65 26.92
CA ASP A 49 1.28 10.09 26.68
C ASP A 49 1.41 10.37 25.18
N LEU A 50 0.68 11.41 24.74
CA LEU A 50 0.78 11.84 23.34
C LEU A 50 2.21 12.24 23.02
N GLN A 51 2.73 11.68 21.94
CA GLN A 51 4.04 12.04 21.39
C GLN A 51 3.84 12.80 20.08
N ILE A 52 4.71 13.76 19.82
CA ILE A 52 4.73 14.49 18.55
C ILE A 52 5.91 13.95 17.76
N GLU A 53 5.60 13.34 16.62
CA GLU A 53 6.61 12.93 15.66
C GLU A 53 6.63 13.94 14.50
N LEU A 54 7.79 14.48 14.19
CA LEU A 54 7.97 15.33 13.03
C LEU A 54 8.10 14.45 11.80
N VAL A 55 7.11 14.54 10.92
CA VAL A 55 7.18 13.89 9.61
C VAL A 55 7.94 14.83 8.66
N PRO A 56 9.16 14.47 8.21
CA PRO A 56 9.89 15.31 7.27
C PRO A 56 9.14 15.40 5.94
N PRO A 57 9.17 16.55 5.26
CA PRO A 57 8.57 16.67 3.95
C PRO A 57 9.35 15.82 2.95
N TYR A 58 8.63 14.99 2.19
CA TYR A 58 9.20 14.23 1.08
C TYR A 58 8.90 14.97 -0.22
N PRO A 59 9.88 15.68 -0.81
CA PRO A 59 9.65 16.46 -2.01
C PRO A 59 9.30 15.56 -3.19
N SER A 60 8.29 15.98 -3.94
CA SER A 60 7.96 15.38 -5.23
C SER A 60 8.78 16.07 -6.31
N VAL A 61 9.58 15.31 -7.05
CA VAL A 61 10.64 15.86 -7.91
C VAL A 61 10.29 15.77 -9.40
N GLU A 62 9.82 14.63 -9.88
CA GLU A 62 9.69 14.39 -11.30
C GLU A 62 8.42 13.64 -11.67
N PRO A 63 7.70 14.05 -12.75
CA PRO A 63 6.58 13.28 -13.27
C PRO A 63 6.99 11.88 -13.74
N ILE A 64 6.11 10.89 -13.56
CA ILE A 64 6.34 9.50 -14.00
C ILE A 64 6.71 9.44 -15.47
N ILE A 65 6.04 10.23 -16.32
CA ILE A 65 6.26 10.26 -17.76
C ILE A 65 7.70 10.63 -18.14
N ASN A 66 8.32 11.54 -17.38
CA ASN A 66 9.69 11.95 -17.66
C ASN A 66 10.67 10.83 -17.33
N VAL A 67 10.48 10.15 -16.20
CA VAL A 67 11.29 8.98 -15.82
C VAL A 67 11.17 7.88 -16.88
N CYS A 68 9.96 7.54 -17.30
CA CYS A 68 9.75 6.52 -18.32
C CYS A 68 10.38 6.89 -19.67
N LYS A 69 10.31 8.16 -20.10
CA LYS A 69 10.92 8.65 -21.34
C LYS A 69 12.45 8.57 -21.32
N LYS A 70 13.10 8.93 -20.22
CA LYS A 70 14.56 8.84 -20.08
C LYS A 70 15.10 7.44 -20.36
N PHE A 71 14.34 6.41 -20.03
CA PHE A 71 14.75 5.00 -20.14
C PHE A 71 14.03 4.24 -21.24
N ASN A 72 13.48 4.92 -22.23
CA ASN A 72 12.78 4.35 -23.38
C ASN A 72 11.61 3.40 -23.01
N ALA A 73 11.05 3.53 -21.82
CA ALA A 73 9.90 2.75 -21.40
C ALA A 73 8.60 3.20 -22.09
N GLY A 74 8.58 4.44 -22.60
CA GLY A 74 7.46 4.98 -23.35
C GLY A 74 6.35 5.61 -22.50
N THR A 75 5.49 6.35 -23.20
CA THR A 75 4.37 7.07 -22.57
C THR A 75 3.28 6.12 -22.07
N GLU A 76 3.06 5.02 -22.79
CA GLU A 76 2.01 4.04 -22.43
C GLU A 76 2.32 3.32 -21.11
N VAL A 77 3.60 3.05 -20.84
CA VAL A 77 4.02 2.49 -19.54
C VAL A 77 3.73 3.49 -18.41
N ALA A 78 4.04 4.78 -18.64
CA ALA A 78 3.78 5.82 -17.64
C ALA A 78 2.29 5.97 -17.33
N LYS A 79 1.43 5.96 -18.35
CA LYS A 79 -0.02 6.01 -18.19
C LYS A 79 -0.55 4.80 -17.42
N ALA A 80 -0.11 3.60 -17.80
CA ALA A 80 -0.53 2.37 -17.15
C ALA A 80 -0.13 2.35 -15.66
N ILE A 81 1.08 2.76 -15.32
CA ILE A 81 1.52 2.89 -13.93
C ILE A 81 0.64 3.89 -13.16
N ALA A 82 0.41 5.08 -13.73
CA ALA A 82 -0.39 6.10 -13.10
C ALA A 82 -1.84 5.64 -12.86
N GLN A 83 -2.42 4.94 -13.83
CA GLN A 83 -3.76 4.39 -13.70
C GLN A 83 -3.85 3.28 -12.65
N ILE A 84 -2.91 2.33 -12.66
CA ILE A 84 -2.92 1.16 -11.76
C ILE A 84 -2.70 1.59 -10.29
N LEU A 85 -1.74 2.47 -10.04
CA LEU A 85 -1.36 2.83 -8.67
C LEU A 85 -2.14 4.02 -8.11
N PHE A 86 -2.55 4.94 -8.96
CA PHE A 86 -3.09 6.22 -8.51
C PHE A 86 -4.49 6.52 -9.09
N GLY A 87 -5.02 5.63 -9.92
CA GLY A 87 -6.33 5.81 -10.55
C GLY A 87 -6.40 7.01 -11.49
N ASN A 88 -5.27 7.50 -12.00
CA ASN A 88 -5.18 8.68 -12.84
C ASN A 88 -4.42 8.38 -14.13
N GLU A 89 -5.07 8.61 -15.28
CA GLU A 89 -4.47 8.44 -16.60
C GLU A 89 -3.51 9.59 -16.99
N HIS A 90 -3.63 10.74 -16.31
CA HIS A 90 -2.78 11.91 -16.56
C HIS A 90 -1.45 11.82 -15.80
N SER A 91 -0.57 10.96 -16.29
CA SER A 91 0.78 10.76 -15.72
C SER A 91 1.63 12.04 -15.66
N GLU A 92 1.30 13.05 -16.43
CA GLU A 92 1.97 14.35 -16.46
C GLU A 92 1.82 15.13 -15.16
N THR A 93 0.69 14.98 -14.47
CA THR A 93 0.41 15.67 -13.21
C THR A 93 0.95 14.93 -11.99
N PHE A 94 1.33 13.67 -12.16
CA PHE A 94 1.74 12.81 -11.06
C PHE A 94 3.26 12.87 -10.87
N LYS A 95 3.70 13.57 -9.82
CA LYS A 95 5.11 13.71 -9.47
C LYS A 95 5.51 12.65 -8.44
N LEU A 96 6.53 11.87 -8.77
CA LEU A 96 7.15 10.92 -7.87
C LEU A 96 8.01 11.63 -6.82
N ARG A 97 8.06 11.07 -5.63
CA ARG A 97 9.05 11.43 -4.62
C ARG A 97 10.43 10.99 -5.07
N LEU A 98 11.48 11.63 -4.58
CA LEU A 98 12.86 11.36 -5.03
C LEU A 98 13.23 9.87 -4.99
N HIS A 99 12.99 9.20 -3.87
CA HIS A 99 13.30 7.76 -3.72
C HIS A 99 12.47 6.86 -4.63
N GLN A 100 11.21 7.24 -4.92
CA GLN A 100 10.34 6.53 -5.87
C GLN A 100 10.88 6.67 -7.30
N ALA A 101 11.24 7.89 -7.70
CA ALA A 101 11.84 8.14 -9.02
C ALA A 101 13.16 7.38 -9.19
N GLN A 102 14.05 7.44 -8.20
CA GLN A 102 15.33 6.72 -8.22
C GLN A 102 15.15 5.19 -8.27
N ALA A 103 14.19 4.63 -7.52
CA ALA A 103 13.90 3.20 -7.57
C ALA A 103 13.41 2.77 -8.96
N LEU A 104 12.51 3.55 -9.56
CA LEU A 104 12.02 3.30 -10.93
C LEU A 104 13.14 3.43 -11.95
N GLU A 105 13.95 4.49 -11.91
CA GLU A 105 15.11 4.70 -12.79
C GLU A 105 16.08 3.53 -12.74
N ARG A 106 16.48 3.11 -11.54
CA ARG A 106 17.38 1.96 -11.36
C ARG A 106 16.83 0.69 -11.97
N SER A 107 15.54 0.44 -11.79
CA SER A 107 14.90 -0.74 -12.38
C SER A 107 14.83 -0.68 -13.91
N LEU A 108 14.61 0.49 -14.51
CA LEU A 108 14.53 0.65 -15.96
C LEU A 108 15.89 0.61 -16.65
N GLN A 109 16.99 0.88 -15.96
CA GLN A 109 18.36 0.81 -16.47
C GLN A 109 18.81 -0.59 -16.92
N MET A 110 18.02 -1.64 -16.67
CA MET A 110 18.27 -3.01 -17.13
C MET A 110 19.68 -3.59 -16.84
N SER A 111 20.37 -3.10 -15.84
CA SER A 111 21.62 -3.72 -15.39
C SER A 111 21.33 -4.99 -14.60
N GLU A 112 22.02 -6.10 -14.90
CA GLU A 112 21.79 -7.42 -14.32
C GLU A 112 21.91 -7.48 -12.78
N ASN A 113 22.48 -6.46 -12.13
CA ASN A 113 22.74 -6.41 -10.69
C ASN A 113 22.19 -5.15 -10.01
N SER A 114 21.02 -4.66 -10.42
CA SER A 114 20.42 -3.47 -9.81
C SER A 114 19.55 -3.81 -8.59
N ASN A 115 20.17 -4.24 -7.50
CA ASN A 115 19.48 -4.33 -6.22
C ASN A 115 19.24 -2.92 -5.67
N VAL A 116 18.01 -2.65 -5.24
CA VAL A 116 17.62 -1.37 -4.67
C VAL A 116 17.21 -1.56 -3.22
N VAL A 117 17.81 -0.79 -2.34
CA VAL A 117 17.41 -0.70 -0.94
C VAL A 117 16.82 0.68 -0.70
N VAL A 118 15.56 0.73 -0.26
CA VAL A 118 14.87 1.98 0.05
C VAL A 118 14.78 2.15 1.55
N THR A 119 15.48 3.17 2.06
CA THR A 119 15.42 3.56 3.47
C THR A 119 14.73 4.92 3.58
N SER A 120 13.56 4.96 4.20
CA SER A 120 12.82 6.19 4.41
C SER A 120 11.85 6.04 5.60
N GLY A 121 11.40 7.16 6.16
CA GLY A 121 10.47 7.15 7.30
C GLY A 121 9.09 6.62 6.95
N THR A 122 8.23 6.48 7.96
CA THR A 122 6.83 6.07 7.83
C THR A 122 6.07 7.10 6.98
N GLY A 123 5.10 6.66 6.18
CA GLY A 123 4.31 7.56 5.33
C GLY A 123 5.07 8.18 4.15
N SER A 124 6.30 7.73 3.87
CA SER A 124 7.11 8.24 2.76
C SER A 124 6.75 7.67 1.38
N GLY A 125 5.86 6.67 1.30
CA GLY A 125 5.56 5.98 0.05
C GLY A 125 6.61 4.93 -0.35
N LYS A 126 7.14 4.19 0.64
CA LYS A 126 8.05 3.06 0.38
C LYS A 126 7.42 1.96 -0.45
N THR A 127 6.14 1.69 -0.21
CA THR A 127 5.39 0.66 -0.94
C THR A 127 5.39 0.94 -2.44
N GLU A 128 5.12 2.18 -2.83
CA GLU A 128 5.15 2.59 -4.23
C GLU A 128 6.56 2.48 -4.82
N SER A 129 7.62 2.64 -4.02
CA SER A 129 9.00 2.55 -4.51
C SER A 129 9.37 1.16 -5.04
N PHE A 130 8.76 0.09 -4.54
CA PHE A 130 8.96 -1.25 -5.09
C PHE A 130 7.84 -1.68 -6.04
N LEU A 131 6.61 -1.17 -5.88
CA LEU A 131 5.53 -1.47 -6.82
C LEU A 131 5.73 -0.81 -8.19
N LEU A 132 6.21 0.43 -8.24
CA LEU A 132 6.51 1.14 -9.48
C LEU A 132 7.41 0.34 -10.44
N PRO A 133 8.59 -0.16 -10.02
CA PRO A 133 9.44 -1.00 -10.84
C PRO A 133 8.78 -2.30 -11.31
N ILE A 134 8.06 -2.98 -10.43
CA ILE A 134 7.40 -4.25 -10.74
C ILE A 134 6.34 -4.04 -11.82
N ILE A 135 5.46 -3.04 -11.64
CA ILE A 135 4.40 -2.73 -12.59
C ILE A 135 4.99 -2.28 -13.92
N ALA A 136 6.00 -1.40 -13.90
CA ALA A 136 6.67 -0.93 -15.11
C ALA A 136 7.19 -2.11 -15.94
N ARG A 137 7.89 -3.05 -15.34
CA ARG A 137 8.43 -4.24 -16.04
C ARG A 137 7.34 -5.16 -16.58
N ILE A 138 6.27 -5.39 -15.82
CA ILE A 138 5.14 -6.22 -16.27
C ILE A 138 4.45 -5.57 -17.47
N VAL A 139 4.19 -4.25 -17.43
CA VAL A 139 3.57 -3.51 -18.53
C VAL A 139 4.47 -3.53 -19.75
N MET A 140 5.77 -3.26 -19.61
CA MET A 140 6.73 -3.33 -20.70
C MET A 140 6.78 -4.72 -21.33
N GLU A 141 6.82 -5.78 -20.52
CA GLU A 141 6.77 -7.15 -21.05
C GLU A 141 5.50 -7.40 -21.85
N ARG A 142 4.36 -6.92 -21.37
CA ARG A 142 3.07 -7.08 -22.06
C ARG A 142 3.04 -6.34 -23.40
N LEU A 143 3.47 -5.10 -23.41
CA LEU A 143 3.50 -4.28 -24.62
C LEU A 143 4.47 -4.86 -25.68
N ASN A 144 5.67 -5.27 -25.24
CA ASN A 144 6.69 -5.83 -26.15
C ASN A 144 6.28 -7.16 -26.78
N LYS A 145 5.47 -7.95 -26.09
CA LYS A 145 5.02 -9.27 -26.56
C LYS A 145 3.67 -9.24 -27.27
N ASN A 146 3.09 -8.07 -27.51
CA ASN A 146 1.74 -7.93 -28.07
C ASN A 146 0.75 -8.89 -27.37
N ALA A 147 0.76 -8.86 -26.04
CA ALA A 147 -0.08 -9.74 -25.25
C ALA A 147 -1.56 -9.49 -25.57
N PRO A 148 -2.38 -10.52 -25.81
CA PRO A 148 -3.78 -10.33 -26.11
C PRO A 148 -4.50 -9.69 -24.92
N ASP A 149 -5.58 -8.98 -25.22
CA ASP A 149 -6.50 -8.52 -24.18
C ASP A 149 -7.08 -9.73 -23.47
N ILE A 150 -6.96 -9.74 -22.15
CA ILE A 150 -7.47 -10.79 -21.30
C ILE A 150 -8.64 -10.20 -20.55
N ASN A 151 -9.82 -10.74 -20.75
CA ASN A 151 -10.98 -10.41 -19.93
C ASN A 151 -10.67 -10.70 -18.45
N PRO A 152 -11.19 -9.91 -17.52
CA PRO A 152 -10.99 -10.15 -16.10
C PRO A 152 -11.35 -11.61 -15.75
N TRP A 153 -10.51 -12.28 -14.96
CA TRP A 153 -10.69 -13.71 -14.64
C TRP A 153 -12.04 -14.01 -13.94
N TRP A 154 -12.60 -13.01 -13.23
CA TRP A 154 -13.90 -13.11 -12.59
C TRP A 154 -15.07 -13.08 -13.59
N GLU A 155 -14.87 -12.65 -14.83
CA GLU A 155 -15.84 -12.71 -15.91
C GLU A 155 -15.81 -14.03 -16.68
N SER A 156 -14.84 -14.90 -16.39
CA SER A 156 -14.61 -16.17 -17.07
C SER A 156 -15.52 -17.31 -16.56
N TRP A 157 -16.61 -16.98 -15.88
CA TRP A 157 -17.56 -17.99 -15.42
C TRP A 157 -18.32 -18.57 -16.60
N ASN A 158 -18.10 -19.84 -16.88
CA ASN A 158 -18.87 -20.54 -17.91
C ASN A 158 -20.22 -21.01 -17.34
N ARG A 159 -21.28 -20.32 -17.73
CA ARG A 159 -22.66 -20.61 -17.28
C ARG A 159 -23.18 -21.97 -17.78
N SER A 160 -22.68 -22.48 -18.93
CA SER A 160 -23.13 -23.75 -19.50
C SER A 160 -22.55 -24.96 -18.77
N THR A 161 -21.33 -24.86 -18.26
CA THR A 161 -20.66 -25.95 -17.52
C THR A 161 -20.72 -25.76 -16.01
N ASN A 162 -21.26 -24.63 -15.53
CA ASN A 162 -21.27 -24.22 -14.15
C ASN A 162 -19.89 -24.32 -13.48
N SER A 163 -18.84 -24.03 -14.26
CA SER A 163 -17.46 -24.16 -13.82
C SER A 163 -16.66 -22.90 -14.17
N TRP A 164 -15.71 -22.59 -13.30
CA TRP A 164 -14.74 -21.54 -13.56
C TRP A 164 -13.54 -22.12 -14.32
N GLN A 165 -13.23 -21.54 -15.46
CA GLN A 165 -12.01 -21.86 -16.21
C GLN A 165 -10.99 -20.75 -16.02
N GLY A 166 -9.88 -21.10 -15.38
CA GLY A 166 -8.75 -20.17 -15.21
C GLY A 166 -8.16 -19.74 -16.56
N MET A 167 -8.16 -18.46 -16.84
CA MET A 167 -7.59 -17.87 -18.07
C MET A 167 -6.09 -18.15 -18.25
N ARG A 168 -5.44 -18.78 -17.28
CA ARG A 168 -4.01 -19.18 -17.34
C ARG A 168 -3.69 -20.23 -18.39
N GLN A 169 -4.71 -20.86 -18.97
CA GLN A 169 -4.58 -21.91 -19.98
C GLN A 169 -4.75 -21.41 -21.41
N GLY A 170 -4.76 -20.09 -21.63
CA GLY A 170 -4.83 -19.52 -22.97
C GLY A 170 -3.67 -20.03 -23.84
N ASN A 171 -3.99 -20.49 -25.06
CA ASN A 171 -3.05 -21.04 -26.04
C ASN A 171 -2.05 -20.03 -26.62
N ASN A 172 -1.86 -18.87 -26.00
CA ASN A 172 -0.93 -17.87 -26.48
C ASN A 172 0.51 -18.23 -26.07
N GLN A 173 1.26 -18.80 -27.01
CA GLN A 173 2.66 -19.18 -26.81
C GLN A 173 3.57 -17.98 -26.52
N SER A 174 3.17 -16.77 -26.92
CA SER A 174 3.99 -15.56 -26.75
C SER A 174 4.00 -15.01 -25.34
N PHE A 175 2.94 -15.26 -24.56
CA PHE A 175 2.80 -14.79 -23.18
C PHE A 175 2.46 -15.93 -22.24
N LYS A 176 3.47 -16.72 -21.87
CA LYS A 176 3.29 -17.87 -21.00
C LYS A 176 2.93 -17.42 -19.57
N PRO A 177 1.98 -18.11 -18.91
CA PRO A 177 1.72 -17.86 -17.50
C PRO A 177 2.97 -18.16 -16.67
N ALA A 178 3.42 -17.20 -15.90
CA ALA A 178 4.56 -17.33 -15.01
C ALA A 178 4.45 -16.34 -13.84
N MET A 179 5.09 -16.65 -12.73
CA MET A 179 5.27 -15.69 -11.65
C MET A 179 6.31 -14.64 -12.08
N ARG A 180 5.94 -13.34 -12.05
CA ARG A 180 6.81 -12.22 -12.45
C ARG A 180 7.40 -11.48 -11.27
N ALA A 181 6.73 -11.52 -10.13
CA ALA A 181 7.19 -10.86 -8.93
C ALA A 181 6.82 -11.68 -7.70
N LEU A 182 7.66 -11.63 -6.70
CA LEU A 182 7.39 -12.16 -5.36
C LEU A 182 7.59 -11.03 -4.37
N ILE A 183 6.53 -10.69 -3.63
CA ILE A 183 6.56 -9.66 -2.59
C ILE A 183 6.49 -10.38 -1.25
N LEU A 184 7.48 -10.15 -0.40
CA LEU A 184 7.54 -10.72 0.94
C LEU A 184 7.34 -9.60 1.97
N TYR A 185 6.34 -9.76 2.81
CA TYR A 185 6.11 -8.90 3.96
C TYR A 185 6.43 -9.65 5.25
N PRO A 186 7.05 -9.01 6.25
CA PRO A 186 7.14 -9.61 7.57
C PRO A 186 5.74 -9.80 8.15
N THR A 187 5.51 -10.93 8.82
CA THR A 187 4.20 -11.30 9.38
C THR A 187 3.64 -10.26 10.34
N ASN A 188 4.49 -9.57 11.08
CA ASN A 188 4.09 -8.52 12.02
C ASN A 188 3.49 -7.29 11.32
N ALA A 189 3.93 -6.97 10.10
CA ALA A 189 3.38 -5.85 9.33
C ALA A 189 1.96 -6.09 8.80
N LEU A 190 1.50 -7.35 8.76
CA LEU A 190 0.14 -7.73 8.34
C LEU A 190 -0.86 -7.74 9.51
N VAL A 191 -0.38 -7.65 10.74
CA VAL A 191 -1.20 -7.72 11.96
C VAL A 191 -1.45 -6.32 12.54
N GLU A 192 -0.64 -5.33 12.18
CA GLU A 192 -0.68 -3.97 12.72
C GLU A 192 -1.41 -2.96 11.81
N ASP A 193 -1.78 -3.34 10.58
CA ASP A 193 -2.60 -2.58 9.64
C ASP A 193 -4.06 -3.11 9.63
#